data_14c25428f5acd33a85407b5f75d9c78b
#
_entry.id   14c25428f5acd33a85407b5f75d9c78b
#
_cell.length_a   1.000
_cell.length_b   1.000
_cell.length_c   1.000
_cell.angle_alpha   90.00
_cell.angle_beta   90.00
_cell.angle_gamma   90.00
#
_symmetry.space_group_name_H-M   'P 1'
#
loop_
_entity.id
_entity.type
_entity.pdbx_description
1 polymer ?
#
loop_
_entity_poly.entity_id
_entity_poly.type
_entity_poly.pdbx_seq_one_letter_code
_entity_poly.pdbx_strand_id
1 'polypeptide(L)'
;MKSTFFPHFTIGVDAYDAIPDICLDYGKTAVIVGGEKSRAAAEPLIRKAIEGKIELLGSFQYGDDATFENAEALTRIPEIRKADMVFAVGGGRATDTAKWATHLLKKPLFTFPTLASNCASVTAVCIMYHPDHSFKGSIYRDRNAYHTFINTEVIAHSPREYFWAGLGDALAKQYEVPFSARGMDLTWVQETGVRNAQNVAPGILKYGKAALEAVDKGIVTDALEPAILSIIVAPGMASVCIEDDLDSSLAHAIYNSHTRTPHKGNHLHGAVVNYGLQVMLTMDGQIEERDKIYRFAKSI
;
A
#
# COMPACT_ATOMS: atom_id res chain seq x y z
N MET A 1 3.12 -15.33 -22.13
CA MET A 1 2.30 -15.91 -21.02
C MET A 1 2.35 -14.92 -19.89
N LYS A 2 1.20 -14.46 -19.39
CA LYS A 2 1.10 -13.54 -18.25
C LYS A 2 0.63 -14.36 -17.04
N SER A 3 1.25 -14.15 -15.87
CA SER A 3 0.83 -14.73 -14.59
C SER A 3 0.23 -13.63 -13.73
N THR A 4 -0.90 -13.91 -13.11
CA THR A 4 -1.54 -12.99 -12.16
C THR A 4 -1.41 -13.58 -10.76
N PHE A 5 -0.83 -12.83 -9.83
CA PHE A 5 -0.66 -13.23 -8.44
C PHE A 5 -1.60 -12.40 -7.56
N PHE A 6 -2.66 -13.01 -7.08
CA PHE A 6 -3.54 -12.35 -6.10
C PHE A 6 -2.81 -12.14 -4.77
N PRO A 7 -3.18 -11.10 -4.01
CA PRO A 7 -2.63 -10.87 -2.69
C PRO A 7 -2.86 -12.05 -1.74
N HIS A 8 -1.79 -12.53 -1.11
CA HIS A 8 -1.88 -13.42 0.04
C HIS A 8 -1.67 -12.59 1.28
N PHE A 9 -2.55 -12.70 2.27
CA PHE A 9 -2.45 -11.90 3.48
C PHE A 9 -3.02 -12.60 4.70
N THR A 10 -2.54 -12.20 5.87
CA THR A 10 -3.11 -12.49 7.18
C THR A 10 -3.43 -11.16 7.86
N ILE A 11 -4.61 -11.03 8.46
CA ILE A 11 -5.03 -9.81 9.16
C ILE A 11 -5.58 -10.17 10.55
N GLY A 12 -5.31 -9.33 11.51
CA GLY A 12 -5.75 -9.47 12.91
C GLY A 12 -4.73 -8.87 13.88
N VAL A 13 -5.06 -8.84 15.14
CA VAL A 13 -4.13 -8.41 16.21
C VAL A 13 -2.96 -9.38 16.37
N ASP A 14 -3.18 -10.64 16.05
CA ASP A 14 -2.25 -11.78 16.11
C ASP A 14 -1.67 -12.16 14.74
N ALA A 15 -1.84 -11.33 13.72
CA ALA A 15 -1.41 -11.62 12.34
C ALA A 15 0.07 -12.02 12.23
N TYR A 16 0.93 -11.53 13.13
CA TYR A 16 2.35 -11.84 13.11
C TYR A 16 2.67 -13.25 13.64
N ASP A 17 1.77 -13.89 14.37
CA ASP A 17 1.97 -15.27 14.84
C ASP A 17 2.06 -16.28 13.67
N ALA A 18 1.47 -15.93 12.52
CA ALA A 18 1.54 -16.72 11.31
C ALA A 18 2.89 -16.61 10.54
N ILE A 19 3.79 -15.70 10.94
CA ILE A 19 5.07 -15.49 10.21
C ILE A 19 5.89 -16.77 10.07
N PRO A 20 6.15 -17.55 11.13
CA PRO A 20 6.98 -18.75 10.98
C PRO A 20 6.35 -19.78 10.05
N ASP A 21 5.05 -20.01 10.17
CA ASP A 21 4.35 -21.05 9.40
C ASP A 21 4.36 -20.75 7.89
N ILE A 22 4.40 -19.47 7.53
CA ILE A 22 4.39 -19.02 6.13
C ILE A 22 5.82 -18.82 5.62
N CYS A 23 6.70 -18.22 6.43
CA CYS A 23 8.01 -17.78 5.95
C CYS A 23 9.08 -18.89 5.95
N LEU A 24 8.94 -19.92 6.79
CA LEU A 24 9.95 -21.02 6.86
C LEU A 24 10.09 -21.81 5.57
N ASP A 25 9.08 -21.82 4.71
CA ASP A 25 9.17 -22.42 3.37
C ASP A 25 10.16 -21.69 2.45
N TYR A 26 10.54 -20.47 2.79
CA TYR A 26 11.41 -19.59 1.98
C TYR A 26 12.82 -19.45 2.55
N GLY A 27 13.06 -19.91 3.78
CA GLY A 27 14.36 -19.90 4.42
C GLY A 27 14.29 -19.66 5.93
N LYS A 28 15.47 -19.54 6.55
CA LYS A 28 15.61 -19.40 8.01
C LYS A 28 16.24 -18.08 8.43
N THR A 29 16.64 -17.24 7.47
CA THR A 29 17.25 -15.95 7.74
C THR A 29 16.49 -14.83 7.05
N ALA A 30 16.25 -13.73 7.78
CA ALA A 30 15.57 -12.57 7.26
C ALA A 30 16.32 -11.28 7.61
N VAL A 31 16.00 -10.22 6.91
CA VAL A 31 16.33 -8.84 7.29
C VAL A 31 15.07 -8.00 7.31
N ILE A 32 15.02 -7.00 8.18
CA ILE A 32 13.98 -5.98 8.17
C ILE A 32 14.49 -4.77 7.39
N VAL A 33 13.64 -4.24 6.49
CA VAL A 33 13.83 -2.97 5.79
C VAL A 33 12.63 -2.07 6.06
N GLY A 34 12.84 -0.88 6.61
CA GLY A 34 11.73 0.01 6.95
C GLY A 34 12.19 1.37 7.45
N GLY A 35 11.24 2.29 7.66
CA GLY A 35 11.50 3.57 8.30
C GLY A 35 11.73 3.43 9.81
N GLU A 36 12.36 4.42 10.43
CA GLU A 36 12.63 4.39 11.87
C GLU A 36 11.36 4.18 12.71
N LYS A 37 10.33 5.00 12.49
CA LYS A 37 9.07 4.92 13.23
C LYS A 37 8.32 3.61 12.99
N SER A 38 8.29 3.13 11.75
CA SER A 38 7.61 1.89 11.40
C SER A 38 8.30 0.67 11.99
N ARG A 39 9.64 0.64 11.98
CA ARG A 39 10.41 -0.42 12.65
C ARG A 39 10.20 -0.39 14.16
N ALA A 40 10.23 0.80 14.77
CA ALA A 40 9.95 0.92 16.21
C ALA A 40 8.56 0.38 16.60
N ALA A 41 7.55 0.55 15.75
CA ALA A 41 6.19 0.07 16.00
C ALA A 41 6.02 -1.45 15.81
N ALA A 42 6.63 -2.04 14.78
CA ALA A 42 6.33 -3.42 14.39
C ALA A 42 7.47 -4.42 14.68
N GLU A 43 8.73 -4.00 14.63
CA GLU A 43 9.88 -4.91 14.79
C GLU A 43 9.88 -5.69 16.12
N PRO A 44 9.55 -5.09 17.29
CA PRO A 44 9.49 -5.86 18.55
C PRO A 44 8.49 -7.03 18.47
N LEU A 45 7.33 -6.81 17.85
CA LEU A 45 6.30 -7.84 17.67
C LEU A 45 6.75 -8.91 16.67
N ILE A 46 7.38 -8.51 15.56
CA ILE A 46 7.94 -9.43 14.56
C ILE A 46 9.03 -10.31 15.22
N ARG A 47 9.96 -9.69 15.98
CA ARG A 47 11.03 -10.44 16.68
C ARG A 47 10.48 -11.49 17.63
N LYS A 48 9.45 -11.11 18.41
CA LYS A 48 8.76 -12.04 19.31
C LYS A 48 8.15 -13.22 18.56
N ALA A 49 7.47 -12.96 17.45
CA ALA A 49 6.77 -13.98 16.66
C ALA A 49 7.73 -15.01 16.01
N ILE A 50 8.95 -14.57 15.64
CA ILE A 50 9.93 -15.42 14.95
C ILE A 50 11.01 -16.00 15.89
N GLU A 51 10.94 -15.73 17.19
CA GLU A 51 11.95 -16.13 18.17
C GLU A 51 12.24 -17.65 18.10
N GLY A 52 13.52 -18.00 18.00
CA GLY A 52 13.98 -19.39 17.87
C GLY A 52 13.64 -20.09 16.57
N LYS A 53 12.97 -19.44 15.61
CA LYS A 53 12.53 -20.03 14.33
C LYS A 53 13.21 -19.40 13.11
N ILE A 54 13.28 -18.07 13.07
CA ILE A 54 13.90 -17.31 11.97
C ILE A 54 14.93 -16.34 12.56
N GLU A 55 16.15 -16.38 12.05
CA GLU A 55 17.23 -15.47 12.45
C GLU A 55 17.13 -14.14 11.71
N LEU A 56 17.06 -13.02 12.44
CA LEU A 56 17.18 -11.69 11.87
C LEU A 56 18.64 -11.26 11.79
N LEU A 57 19.17 -11.17 10.56
CA LEU A 57 20.55 -10.74 10.29
C LEU A 57 20.75 -9.25 10.47
N GLY A 58 19.68 -8.45 10.46
CA GLY A 58 19.74 -7.01 10.66
C GLY A 58 18.42 -6.30 10.40
N SER A 59 18.42 -5.00 10.72
CA SER A 59 17.28 -4.10 10.50
C SER A 59 17.80 -2.78 9.95
N PHE A 60 17.33 -2.40 8.76
CA PHE A 60 17.93 -1.35 7.94
C PHE A 60 16.92 -0.26 7.57
N GLN A 61 17.40 0.98 7.50
CA GLN A 61 16.63 2.10 6.98
C GLN A 61 16.49 1.96 5.46
N TYR A 62 15.28 2.20 4.93
CA TYR A 62 15.02 2.10 3.49
C TYR A 62 15.57 3.29 2.68
N GLY A 63 15.98 4.34 3.35
CA GLY A 63 16.31 5.65 2.80
C GLY A 63 15.34 6.72 3.29
N ASP A 64 15.22 7.80 2.58
CA ASP A 64 14.30 8.90 2.85
C ASP A 64 13.07 8.89 1.92
N ASP A 65 13.20 8.31 0.73
CA ASP A 65 12.13 8.15 -0.25
C ASP A 65 12.29 6.87 -1.09
N ALA A 66 11.26 6.51 -1.84
CA ALA A 66 11.28 5.39 -2.78
C ALA A 66 12.00 5.81 -4.06
N THR A 67 13.33 5.83 -4.01
CA THR A 67 14.21 6.14 -5.13
C THR A 67 14.95 4.88 -5.60
N PHE A 68 15.40 4.88 -6.87
CA PHE A 68 16.25 3.80 -7.37
C PHE A 68 17.56 3.72 -6.61
N GLU A 69 18.14 4.88 -6.29
CA GLU A 69 19.39 5.03 -5.58
C GLU A 69 19.32 4.39 -4.17
N ASN A 70 18.24 4.63 -3.44
CA ASN A 70 18.00 4.03 -2.13
C ASN A 70 17.81 2.50 -2.23
N ALA A 71 17.03 2.05 -3.20
CA ALA A 71 16.85 0.62 -3.42
C ALA A 71 18.15 -0.09 -3.83
N GLU A 72 18.95 0.50 -4.69
CA GLU A 72 20.26 -0.03 -5.07
C GLU A 72 21.24 -0.02 -3.89
N ALA A 73 21.21 1.01 -3.03
CA ALA A 73 22.04 1.05 -1.82
C ALA A 73 21.73 -0.14 -0.90
N LEU A 74 20.47 -0.51 -0.73
CA LEU A 74 20.08 -1.70 0.03
C LEU A 74 20.70 -2.98 -0.55
N THR A 75 20.81 -3.10 -1.87
CA THR A 75 21.38 -4.30 -2.51
C THR A 75 22.87 -4.48 -2.23
N ARG A 76 23.57 -3.45 -1.73
CA ARG A 76 25.00 -3.51 -1.41
C ARG A 76 25.27 -3.93 0.02
N ILE A 77 24.24 -3.96 0.88
CA ILE A 77 24.37 -4.35 2.29
C ILE A 77 24.60 -5.88 2.38
N PRO A 78 25.69 -6.33 3.01
CA PRO A 78 26.04 -7.76 3.05
C PRO A 78 24.97 -8.63 3.69
N GLU A 79 24.34 -8.18 4.78
CA GLU A 79 23.30 -8.88 5.50
C GLU A 79 22.04 -9.06 4.64
N ILE A 80 21.65 -8.05 3.87
CA ILE A 80 20.52 -8.12 2.93
C ILE A 80 20.83 -9.11 1.81
N ARG A 81 22.08 -9.14 1.34
CA ARG A 81 22.53 -10.12 0.33
C ARG A 81 22.54 -11.54 0.86
N LYS A 82 22.93 -11.72 2.13
CA LYS A 82 23.02 -13.02 2.79
C LYS A 82 21.68 -13.61 3.16
N ALA A 83 20.72 -12.78 3.62
CA ALA A 83 19.41 -13.22 4.09
C ALA A 83 18.64 -13.99 3.00
N ASP A 84 17.88 -14.98 3.41
CA ASP A 84 17.01 -15.76 2.51
C ASP A 84 15.82 -14.89 2.03
N MET A 85 15.31 -14.00 2.88
CA MET A 85 14.13 -13.18 2.61
C MET A 85 14.25 -11.78 3.20
N VAL A 86 13.37 -10.87 2.73
CA VAL A 86 13.28 -9.50 3.22
C VAL A 86 11.87 -9.22 3.77
N PHE A 87 11.82 -8.63 4.94
CA PHE A 87 10.62 -8.12 5.60
C PHE A 87 10.55 -6.60 5.41
N ALA A 88 9.66 -6.14 4.54
CA ALA A 88 9.40 -4.71 4.33
C ALA A 88 8.42 -4.19 5.37
N VAL A 89 8.85 -3.33 6.27
CA VAL A 89 8.08 -2.84 7.40
C VAL A 89 7.79 -1.35 7.23
N GLY A 90 6.53 -0.98 6.97
CA GLY A 90 6.19 0.43 6.86
C GLY A 90 5.05 0.75 5.89
N GLY A 91 4.96 2.02 5.52
CA GLY A 91 4.05 2.53 4.50
C GLY A 91 4.57 2.34 3.08
N GLY A 92 3.89 2.96 2.10
CA GLY A 92 4.17 2.76 0.67
C GLY A 92 5.62 2.98 0.26
N ARG A 93 6.25 4.09 0.68
CA ARG A 93 7.63 4.42 0.30
C ARG A 93 8.64 3.36 0.74
N ALA A 94 8.57 2.92 1.99
CA ALA A 94 9.44 1.85 2.49
C ALA A 94 9.19 0.53 1.76
N THR A 95 7.92 0.22 1.50
CA THR A 95 7.51 -0.98 0.78
C THR A 95 8.01 -0.95 -0.67
N ASP A 96 7.85 0.15 -1.39
CA ASP A 96 8.25 0.26 -2.80
C ASP A 96 9.78 0.21 -2.97
N THR A 97 10.53 0.83 -2.05
CA THR A 97 11.99 0.69 -2.02
C THR A 97 12.42 -0.76 -1.81
N ALA A 98 11.81 -1.45 -0.83
CA ALA A 98 12.11 -2.86 -0.55
C ALA A 98 11.68 -3.79 -1.71
N LYS A 99 10.55 -3.50 -2.36
CA LYS A 99 10.11 -4.20 -3.57
C LYS A 99 11.17 -4.13 -4.67
N TRP A 100 11.67 -2.92 -4.97
CA TRP A 100 12.67 -2.76 -6.02
C TRP A 100 13.99 -3.41 -5.65
N ALA A 101 14.47 -3.25 -4.42
CA ALA A 101 15.69 -3.90 -3.94
C ALA A 101 15.60 -5.45 -4.04
N THR A 102 14.46 -6.03 -3.64
CA THR A 102 14.24 -7.49 -3.72
C THR A 102 14.06 -7.99 -5.15
N HIS A 103 13.52 -7.16 -6.05
CA HIS A 103 13.48 -7.47 -7.49
C HIS A 103 14.90 -7.61 -8.06
N LEU A 104 15.79 -6.67 -7.78
CA LEU A 104 17.18 -6.72 -8.20
C LEU A 104 17.94 -7.93 -7.63
N LEU A 105 17.68 -8.29 -6.37
CA LEU A 105 18.31 -9.40 -5.69
C LEU A 105 17.62 -10.76 -5.93
N LYS A 106 16.44 -10.77 -6.57
CA LYS A 106 15.60 -11.96 -6.77
C LYS A 106 15.28 -12.69 -5.46
N LYS A 107 14.95 -11.91 -4.41
CA LYS A 107 14.64 -12.44 -3.08
C LYS A 107 13.14 -12.44 -2.77
N PRO A 108 12.66 -13.44 -1.99
CA PRO A 108 11.32 -13.38 -1.41
C PRO A 108 11.12 -12.12 -0.58
N LEU A 109 9.97 -11.47 -0.79
CA LEU A 109 9.53 -10.29 -0.05
C LEU A 109 8.26 -10.60 0.72
N PHE A 110 8.25 -10.24 1.98
CA PHE A 110 7.09 -10.22 2.85
C PHE A 110 6.85 -8.79 3.34
N THR A 111 5.59 -8.36 3.39
CA THR A 111 5.26 -6.97 3.73
C THR A 111 4.50 -6.88 5.05
N PHE A 112 4.83 -5.87 5.81
CA PHE A 112 4.29 -5.59 7.15
C PHE A 112 3.83 -4.12 7.17
N PRO A 113 2.64 -3.82 6.63
CA PRO A 113 2.14 -2.44 6.64
C PRO A 113 1.89 -1.98 8.07
N THR A 114 2.47 -0.83 8.42
CA THR A 114 2.24 -0.17 9.71
C THR A 114 1.28 1.01 9.58
N LEU A 115 0.83 1.29 8.38
CA LEU A 115 -0.14 2.33 8.01
C LEU A 115 -1.14 1.75 7.03
N ALA A 116 -2.41 2.09 7.16
CA ALA A 116 -3.41 1.86 6.13
C ALA A 116 -3.56 3.15 5.30
N SER A 117 -2.58 3.43 4.44
CA SER A 117 -2.53 4.66 3.64
C SER A 117 -2.62 4.44 2.13
N ASN A 118 -2.44 3.21 1.66
CA ASN A 118 -2.53 2.78 0.26
C ASN A 118 -2.40 1.25 0.14
N CYS A 119 -2.46 0.72 -1.07
CA CYS A 119 -2.38 -0.71 -1.36
C CYS A 119 -0.95 -1.22 -1.69
N ALA A 120 0.10 -0.43 -1.53
CA ALA A 120 1.46 -0.80 -1.94
C ALA A 120 1.96 -2.14 -1.40
N SER A 121 1.56 -2.51 -0.18
CA SER A 121 2.00 -3.75 0.48
C SER A 121 1.52 -5.03 -0.22
N VAL A 122 0.47 -4.96 -1.02
CA VAL A 122 -0.15 -6.12 -1.68
C VAL A 122 -0.04 -6.07 -3.22
N THR A 123 0.57 -5.02 -3.79
CA THR A 123 0.70 -4.83 -5.24
C THR A 123 2.10 -5.15 -5.76
N ALA A 124 2.19 -5.38 -7.07
CA ALA A 124 3.47 -5.55 -7.77
C ALA A 124 4.08 -4.22 -8.21
N VAL A 125 3.29 -3.16 -8.33
CA VAL A 125 3.77 -1.83 -8.74
C VAL A 125 4.63 -1.19 -7.66
N CYS A 126 5.73 -0.57 -8.06
CA CYS A 126 6.56 0.31 -7.25
C CYS A 126 6.39 1.73 -7.76
N ILE A 127 5.97 2.64 -6.91
CA ILE A 127 5.92 4.07 -7.22
C ILE A 127 7.27 4.67 -6.84
N MET A 128 8.01 5.13 -7.87
CA MET A 128 9.35 5.65 -7.69
C MET A 128 9.38 7.17 -7.82
N TYR A 129 10.26 7.78 -7.06
CA TYR A 129 10.44 9.23 -6.99
C TYR A 129 11.86 9.62 -7.38
N HIS A 130 12.04 10.88 -7.74
CA HIS A 130 13.36 11.50 -7.83
C HIS A 130 13.88 11.87 -6.42
N PRO A 131 15.19 12.13 -6.26
CA PRO A 131 15.73 12.57 -4.97
C PRO A 131 15.15 13.90 -4.44
N ASP A 132 14.52 14.70 -5.29
CA ASP A 132 13.78 15.90 -4.92
C ASP A 132 12.31 15.63 -4.52
N HIS A 133 11.95 14.36 -4.35
CA HIS A 133 10.60 13.85 -4.02
C HIS A 133 9.53 14.03 -5.11
N SER A 134 9.90 14.48 -6.31
CA SER A 134 8.96 14.53 -7.44
C SER A 134 8.70 13.13 -8.00
N PHE A 135 7.46 12.89 -8.47
CA PHE A 135 7.07 11.62 -9.08
C PHE A 135 7.91 11.31 -10.32
N LYS A 136 8.53 10.13 -10.35
CA LYS A 136 9.35 9.64 -11.45
C LYS A 136 8.60 8.67 -12.36
N GLY A 137 7.87 7.73 -11.79
CA GLY A 137 7.12 6.74 -12.56
C GLY A 137 6.68 5.53 -11.76
N SER A 138 5.82 4.74 -12.39
CA SER A 138 5.35 3.44 -11.90
C SER A 138 6.15 2.33 -12.56
N ILE A 139 6.65 1.38 -11.79
CA ILE A 139 7.42 0.24 -12.30
C ILE A 139 6.86 -1.04 -11.74
N TYR A 140 6.65 -2.02 -12.60
CA TYR A 140 6.06 -3.29 -12.21
C TYR A 140 7.12 -4.36 -12.01
N ARG A 141 6.99 -5.09 -10.91
CA ARG A 141 7.69 -6.35 -10.67
C ARG A 141 6.92 -7.49 -11.33
N ASP A 142 7.57 -8.65 -11.45
CA ASP A 142 6.94 -9.86 -11.97
C ASP A 142 5.81 -10.38 -11.07
N ARG A 143 5.85 -10.03 -9.77
CA ARG A 143 4.85 -10.41 -8.77
C ARG A 143 4.80 -9.44 -7.60
N ASN A 144 3.69 -9.45 -6.87
CA ASN A 144 3.55 -8.80 -5.56
C ASN A 144 4.38 -9.51 -4.46
N ALA A 145 4.27 -9.05 -3.21
CA ALA A 145 4.84 -9.75 -2.06
C ALA A 145 4.31 -11.19 -1.95
N TYR A 146 5.13 -12.08 -1.41
CA TYR A 146 4.72 -13.48 -1.20
C TYR A 146 3.61 -13.60 -0.17
N HIS A 147 3.65 -12.77 0.85
CA HIS A 147 2.59 -12.62 1.83
C HIS A 147 2.64 -11.25 2.50
N THR A 148 1.49 -10.75 2.93
CA THR A 148 1.33 -9.49 3.67
C THR A 148 0.76 -9.78 5.05
N PHE A 149 1.46 -9.38 6.10
CA PHE A 149 1.01 -9.53 7.49
C PHE A 149 0.46 -8.20 7.99
N ILE A 150 -0.84 -8.11 8.18
CA ILE A 150 -1.55 -6.89 8.53
C ILE A 150 -1.95 -6.95 10.01
N ASN A 151 -1.14 -6.37 10.88
CA ASN A 151 -1.46 -6.30 12.31
C ASN A 151 -2.37 -5.10 12.57
N THR A 152 -3.61 -5.36 12.99
CA THR A 152 -4.63 -4.33 13.19
C THR A 152 -4.33 -3.43 14.38
N GLU A 153 -3.63 -3.92 15.41
CA GLU A 153 -3.22 -3.12 16.57
C GLU A 153 -2.12 -2.12 16.19
N VAL A 154 -1.13 -2.55 15.39
CA VAL A 154 -0.10 -1.64 14.87
C VAL A 154 -0.73 -0.51 14.05
N ILE A 155 -1.72 -0.82 13.21
CA ILE A 155 -2.42 0.18 12.40
C ILE A 155 -3.32 1.07 13.27
N ALA A 156 -3.98 0.54 14.30
CA ALA A 156 -4.79 1.33 15.24
C ALA A 156 -3.98 2.43 15.94
N HIS A 157 -2.69 2.18 16.17
CA HIS A 157 -1.77 3.14 16.79
C HIS A 157 -0.99 4.01 15.77
N SER A 158 -1.34 3.92 14.49
CA SER A 158 -0.70 4.75 13.46
C SER A 158 -1.20 6.20 13.50
N PRO A 159 -0.43 7.18 12.99
CA PRO A 159 -0.90 8.55 12.93
C PRO A 159 -2.16 8.66 12.07
N ARG A 160 -3.19 9.30 12.63
CA ARG A 160 -4.55 9.46 12.07
C ARG A 160 -4.56 9.93 10.62
N GLU A 161 -3.73 10.91 10.32
CA GLU A 161 -3.68 11.55 9.01
C GLU A 161 -3.36 10.59 7.86
N TYR A 162 -2.59 9.53 8.13
CA TYR A 162 -2.29 8.51 7.11
C TYR A 162 -3.47 7.58 6.87
N PHE A 163 -4.22 7.21 7.91
CA PHE A 163 -5.45 6.43 7.75
C PHE A 163 -6.51 7.22 7.00
N TRP A 164 -6.70 8.49 7.39
CA TRP A 164 -7.60 9.41 6.69
C TRP A 164 -7.23 9.59 5.21
N ALA A 165 -5.96 9.80 4.91
CA ALA A 165 -5.47 9.88 3.53
C ALA A 165 -5.71 8.57 2.77
N GLY A 166 -5.52 7.41 3.42
CA GLY A 166 -5.77 6.10 2.84
C GLY A 166 -7.23 5.86 2.44
N LEU A 167 -8.18 6.36 3.23
CA LEU A 167 -9.60 6.34 2.85
C LEU A 167 -9.83 7.10 1.54
N GLY A 168 -9.18 8.27 1.39
CA GLY A 168 -9.26 9.10 0.19
C GLY A 168 -8.62 8.47 -1.05
N ASP A 169 -7.44 7.86 -0.87
CA ASP A 169 -6.71 7.16 -1.92
C ASP A 169 -7.50 5.96 -2.46
N ALA A 170 -8.00 5.13 -1.55
CA ALA A 170 -8.76 3.94 -1.93
C ALA A 170 -10.09 4.28 -2.64
N LEU A 171 -10.77 5.36 -2.23
CA LEU A 171 -11.98 5.81 -2.90
C LEU A 171 -11.75 6.13 -4.39
N ALA A 172 -10.60 6.70 -4.74
CA ALA A 172 -10.29 7.04 -6.13
C ALA A 172 -10.25 5.80 -7.02
N LYS A 173 -9.77 4.66 -6.52
CA LYS A 173 -9.70 3.40 -7.27
C LYS A 173 -11.05 2.97 -7.84
N GLN A 174 -12.14 3.17 -7.08
CA GLN A 174 -13.48 2.79 -7.54
C GLN A 174 -13.94 3.53 -8.80
N TYR A 175 -13.49 4.76 -8.96
CA TYR A 175 -13.97 5.63 -10.03
C TYR A 175 -12.96 5.75 -11.18
N GLU A 176 -11.68 5.80 -10.87
CA GLU A 176 -10.62 5.95 -11.88
C GLU A 176 -10.51 4.72 -12.78
N VAL A 177 -10.51 3.52 -12.21
CA VAL A 177 -10.36 2.28 -12.99
C VAL A 177 -11.49 2.09 -14.00
N PRO A 178 -12.78 2.18 -13.63
CA PRO A 178 -13.86 2.12 -14.62
C PRO A 178 -13.83 3.27 -15.63
N PHE A 179 -13.37 4.46 -15.22
CA PHE A 179 -13.23 5.60 -16.11
C PHE A 179 -12.17 5.35 -17.19
N SER A 180 -10.99 4.87 -16.80
CA SER A 180 -9.90 4.54 -17.72
C SER A 180 -10.25 3.38 -18.66
N ALA A 181 -11.09 2.45 -18.21
CA ALA A 181 -11.50 1.27 -18.98
C ALA A 181 -12.60 1.54 -20.01
N ARG A 182 -13.16 2.76 -20.07
CA ARG A 182 -14.28 3.09 -20.98
C ARG A 182 -13.90 2.90 -22.46
N GLY A 183 -14.73 2.12 -23.16
CA GLY A 183 -14.57 1.90 -24.61
C GLY A 183 -13.39 1.00 -24.96
N MET A 184 -12.72 0.39 -23.99
CA MET A 184 -11.64 -0.55 -24.24
C MET A 184 -12.16 -1.97 -24.39
N ASP A 185 -11.52 -2.75 -25.25
CA ASP A 185 -11.73 -4.21 -25.33
C ASP A 185 -10.86 -4.89 -24.27
N LEU A 186 -11.48 -5.25 -23.17
CA LEU A 186 -10.79 -5.76 -21.99
C LEU A 186 -10.67 -7.29 -22.04
N THR A 187 -9.52 -7.80 -21.62
CA THR A 187 -9.37 -9.22 -21.32
C THR A 187 -10.20 -9.59 -20.10
N TRP A 188 -10.51 -10.88 -19.91
CA TRP A 188 -11.23 -11.38 -18.73
C TRP A 188 -10.57 -10.97 -17.42
N VAL A 189 -9.24 -10.96 -17.35
CA VAL A 189 -8.49 -10.55 -16.16
C VAL A 189 -8.69 -9.05 -15.88
N GLN A 190 -8.60 -8.22 -16.92
CA GLN A 190 -8.82 -6.77 -16.79
C GLN A 190 -10.26 -6.43 -16.38
N GLU A 191 -11.26 -7.12 -16.96
CA GLU A 191 -12.65 -6.98 -16.50
C GLU A 191 -12.82 -7.34 -15.02
N THR A 192 -12.13 -8.39 -14.56
CA THR A 192 -12.13 -8.77 -13.15
C THR A 192 -11.53 -7.67 -12.28
N GLY A 193 -10.45 -7.04 -12.72
CA GLY A 193 -9.85 -5.89 -12.05
C GLY A 193 -10.80 -4.70 -11.95
N VAL A 194 -11.49 -4.36 -13.04
CA VAL A 194 -12.51 -3.29 -13.06
C VAL A 194 -13.63 -3.57 -12.05
N ARG A 195 -14.15 -4.81 -12.03
CA ARG A 195 -15.20 -5.22 -11.07
C ARG A 195 -14.71 -5.16 -9.63
N ASN A 196 -13.47 -5.58 -9.36
CA ASN A 196 -12.87 -5.47 -8.04
C ASN A 196 -12.74 -4.00 -7.61
N ALA A 197 -12.32 -3.11 -8.51
CA ALA A 197 -12.23 -1.68 -8.22
C ALA A 197 -13.59 -1.08 -7.84
N GLN A 198 -14.66 -1.46 -8.53
CA GLN A 198 -16.04 -1.00 -8.24
C GLN A 198 -16.56 -1.42 -6.85
N ASN A 199 -15.85 -2.30 -6.15
CA ASN A 199 -16.25 -2.81 -4.84
C ASN A 199 -15.49 -2.18 -3.67
N VAL A 200 -14.66 -1.16 -3.90
CA VAL A 200 -13.82 -0.51 -2.89
C VAL A 200 -14.62 0.47 -2.02
N ALA A 201 -15.36 1.40 -2.64
CA ALA A 201 -16.04 2.47 -1.90
C ALA A 201 -17.12 1.99 -0.91
N PRO A 202 -17.92 0.93 -1.15
CA PRO A 202 -18.92 0.48 -0.17
C PRO A 202 -18.33 0.20 1.22
N GLY A 203 -17.18 -0.47 1.30
CA GLY A 203 -16.49 -0.74 2.55
C GLY A 203 -15.98 0.54 3.23
N ILE A 204 -15.37 1.44 2.46
CA ILE A 204 -14.90 2.75 2.93
C ILE A 204 -16.04 3.58 3.51
N LEU A 205 -17.14 3.72 2.76
CA LEU A 205 -18.28 4.55 3.16
C LEU A 205 -19.01 3.98 4.39
N LYS A 206 -19.01 2.65 4.55
CA LYS A 206 -19.67 1.98 5.67
C LYS A 206 -18.83 2.02 6.95
N TYR A 207 -17.56 1.75 6.86
CA TYR A 207 -16.70 1.51 8.02
C TYR A 207 -15.70 2.63 8.29
N GLY A 208 -15.34 3.45 7.28
CA GLY A 208 -14.22 4.37 7.33
C GLY A 208 -14.28 5.39 8.46
N LYS A 209 -15.45 5.98 8.74
CA LYS A 209 -15.61 6.92 9.84
C LYS A 209 -15.38 6.27 11.19
N ALA A 210 -16.05 5.15 11.47
CA ALA A 210 -15.91 4.46 12.75
C ALA A 210 -14.49 3.88 12.95
N ALA A 211 -13.85 3.44 11.87
CA ALA A 211 -12.45 2.99 11.89
C ALA A 211 -11.48 4.15 12.17
N LEU A 212 -11.72 5.32 11.59
CA LEU A 212 -10.89 6.50 11.87
C LEU A 212 -11.03 6.97 13.33
N GLU A 213 -12.24 6.91 13.89
CA GLU A 213 -12.48 7.17 15.33
C GLU A 213 -11.79 6.13 16.23
N ALA A 214 -11.64 4.88 15.76
CA ALA A 214 -10.89 3.84 16.46
C ALA A 214 -9.38 4.14 16.46
N VAL A 215 -8.83 4.57 15.31
CA VAL A 215 -7.44 5.03 15.19
C VAL A 215 -7.17 6.26 16.06
N ASP A 216 -8.10 7.23 16.14
CA ASP A 216 -7.97 8.39 17.04
C ASP A 216 -7.83 7.99 18.51
N LYS A 217 -8.41 6.86 18.90
CA LYS A 217 -8.38 6.33 20.27
C LYS A 217 -7.27 5.28 20.48
N GLY A 218 -6.59 4.86 19.42
CA GLY A 218 -5.60 3.77 19.47
C GLY A 218 -6.22 2.42 19.90
N ILE A 219 -7.43 2.09 19.40
CA ILE A 219 -8.14 0.86 19.76
C ILE A 219 -8.55 0.05 18.56
N VAL A 220 -8.59 -1.26 18.69
CA VAL A 220 -9.13 -2.17 17.67
C VAL A 220 -10.64 -2.32 17.89
N THR A 221 -11.42 -2.12 16.83
CA THR A 221 -12.88 -2.27 16.81
C THR A 221 -13.32 -3.09 15.61
N ASP A 222 -14.56 -3.58 15.59
CA ASP A 222 -15.14 -4.34 14.47
C ASP A 222 -15.16 -3.57 13.14
N ALA A 223 -15.06 -2.24 13.19
CA ALA A 223 -15.00 -1.41 11.99
C ALA A 223 -13.60 -1.32 11.39
N LEU A 224 -12.55 -1.57 12.19
CA LEU A 224 -11.16 -1.30 11.78
C LEU A 224 -10.68 -2.27 10.70
N GLU A 225 -10.86 -3.57 10.92
CA GLU A 225 -10.42 -4.60 9.97
C GLU A 225 -11.06 -4.44 8.58
N PRO A 226 -12.42 -4.35 8.43
CA PRO A 226 -13.01 -4.17 7.11
C PRO A 226 -12.62 -2.84 6.44
N ALA A 227 -12.33 -1.77 7.21
CA ALA A 227 -11.80 -0.53 6.66
C ALA A 227 -10.37 -0.70 6.14
N ILE A 228 -9.50 -1.37 6.90
CA ILE A 228 -8.12 -1.70 6.48
C ILE A 228 -8.14 -2.55 5.21
N LEU A 229 -8.99 -3.58 5.14
CA LEU A 229 -9.14 -4.41 3.94
C LEU A 229 -9.61 -3.59 2.74
N SER A 230 -10.50 -2.61 2.95
CA SER A 230 -10.98 -1.71 1.90
C SER A 230 -9.93 -0.71 1.43
N ILE A 231 -8.93 -0.36 2.27
CA ILE A 231 -7.84 0.54 1.91
C ILE A 231 -6.67 -0.22 1.26
N ILE A 232 -6.31 -1.39 1.79
CA ILE A 232 -5.10 -2.11 1.38
C ILE A 232 -5.42 -3.19 0.36
N VAL A 233 -6.34 -4.10 0.69
CA VAL A 233 -6.51 -5.36 -0.06
C VAL A 233 -7.43 -5.19 -1.26
N ALA A 234 -8.57 -4.53 -1.10
CA ALA A 234 -9.55 -4.39 -2.17
C ALA A 234 -8.98 -3.63 -3.40
N PRO A 235 -8.33 -2.44 -3.25
CA PRO A 235 -7.68 -1.79 -4.38
C PRO A 235 -6.48 -2.59 -4.91
N GLY A 236 -5.77 -3.32 -4.05
CA GLY A 236 -4.69 -4.21 -4.47
C GLY A 236 -5.18 -5.37 -5.34
N MET A 237 -6.34 -5.96 -5.02
CA MET A 237 -6.96 -7.00 -5.86
C MET A 237 -7.39 -6.48 -7.25
N ALA A 238 -7.73 -5.20 -7.36
CA ALA A 238 -7.96 -4.57 -8.64
C ALA A 238 -6.63 -4.40 -9.40
N SER A 239 -5.64 -3.79 -8.75
CA SER A 239 -4.34 -3.44 -9.35
C SER A 239 -3.57 -4.64 -9.91
N VAL A 240 -3.63 -5.82 -9.28
CA VAL A 240 -2.94 -7.01 -9.79
C VAL A 240 -3.59 -7.61 -11.05
N CYS A 241 -4.80 -7.19 -11.39
CA CYS A 241 -5.55 -7.63 -12.56
C CYS A 241 -5.46 -6.67 -13.75
N ILE A 242 -4.96 -5.45 -13.54
CA ILE A 242 -4.93 -4.39 -14.54
C ILE A 242 -3.50 -3.90 -14.77
N GLU A 243 -3.29 -3.22 -15.89
CA GLU A 243 -2.02 -2.60 -16.24
C GLU A 243 -2.03 -1.11 -15.88
N ASP A 244 -0.87 -0.45 -15.98
CA ASP A 244 -0.67 0.94 -15.56
C ASP A 244 -1.71 1.91 -16.15
N ASP A 245 -2.01 1.75 -17.44
CA ASP A 245 -2.96 2.60 -18.16
C ASP A 245 -4.40 2.53 -17.62
N LEU A 246 -4.73 1.47 -16.87
CA LEU A 246 -6.04 1.27 -16.28
C LEU A 246 -6.05 1.54 -14.77
N ASP A 247 -4.88 1.49 -14.11
CA ASP A 247 -4.78 1.48 -12.64
C ASP A 247 -5.07 2.85 -12.01
N SER A 248 -4.90 3.93 -12.76
CA SER A 248 -5.12 5.31 -12.31
C SER A 248 -5.59 6.21 -13.46
N SER A 249 -6.06 7.41 -13.12
CA SER A 249 -6.55 8.39 -14.09
C SER A 249 -6.28 9.82 -13.62
N LEU A 250 -7.27 10.73 -13.78
CA LEU A 250 -7.11 12.16 -13.51
C LEU A 250 -6.79 12.46 -12.04
N ALA A 251 -7.35 11.72 -11.08
CA ALA A 251 -7.09 11.97 -9.67
C ALA A 251 -5.60 11.77 -9.33
N HIS A 252 -5.01 10.67 -9.77
CA HIS A 252 -3.58 10.41 -9.59
C HIS A 252 -2.71 11.31 -10.48
N ALA A 253 -3.14 11.66 -11.69
CA ALA A 253 -2.44 12.61 -12.56
C ALA A 253 -2.31 14.00 -11.89
N ILE A 254 -3.34 14.45 -11.18
CA ILE A 254 -3.30 15.67 -10.37
C ILE A 254 -2.26 15.54 -9.25
N TYR A 255 -2.22 14.41 -8.53
CA TYR A 255 -1.19 14.17 -7.53
C TYR A 255 0.23 14.18 -8.14
N ASN A 256 0.43 13.45 -9.23
CA ASN A 256 1.74 13.38 -9.90
C ASN A 256 2.23 14.76 -10.35
N SER A 257 1.31 15.61 -10.87
CA SER A 257 1.60 16.98 -11.23
C SER A 257 1.88 17.86 -10.00
N HIS A 258 1.14 17.64 -8.90
CA HIS A 258 1.33 18.35 -7.64
C HIS A 258 2.75 18.15 -7.08
N THR A 259 3.30 16.92 -7.15
CA THR A 259 4.68 16.65 -6.69
C THR A 259 5.75 17.46 -7.42
N ARG A 260 5.44 17.94 -8.65
CA ARG A 260 6.36 18.74 -9.50
C ARG A 260 6.10 20.24 -9.41
N THR A 261 5.04 20.64 -8.72
CA THR A 261 4.63 22.04 -8.64
C THR A 261 5.01 22.61 -7.27
N PRO A 262 5.65 23.80 -7.20
CA PRO A 262 5.92 24.44 -5.92
C PRO A 262 4.65 24.65 -5.11
N HIS A 263 4.61 24.13 -3.89
CA HIS A 263 3.48 24.28 -2.97
C HIS A 263 3.96 24.48 -1.54
N LYS A 264 3.07 25.00 -0.69
CA LYS A 264 3.33 25.16 0.74
C LYS A 264 2.73 23.99 1.52
N GLY A 265 3.47 23.50 2.51
CA GLY A 265 3.03 22.42 3.39
C GLY A 265 3.34 21.04 2.86
N ASN A 266 3.08 20.04 3.71
CA ASN A 266 3.23 18.63 3.38
C ASN A 266 1.84 18.05 3.12
N HIS A 267 1.53 17.78 1.86
CA HIS A 267 0.26 17.22 1.45
C HIS A 267 0.39 15.72 1.25
N LEU A 268 -0.38 14.95 2.01
CA LEU A 268 -0.39 13.50 1.88
C LEU A 268 -0.95 13.06 0.54
N HIS A 269 -0.40 11.98 -0.02
CA HIS A 269 -0.80 11.40 -1.30
C HIS A 269 -2.33 11.27 -1.43
N GLY A 270 -2.96 10.51 -0.54
CA GLY A 270 -4.39 10.25 -0.62
C GLY A 270 -5.27 11.49 -0.38
N ALA A 271 -4.76 12.53 0.29
CA ALA A 271 -5.48 13.80 0.41
C ALA A 271 -5.57 14.51 -0.95
N VAL A 272 -4.45 14.58 -1.68
CA VAL A 272 -4.41 15.20 -3.02
C VAL A 272 -5.17 14.35 -4.03
N VAL A 273 -5.05 13.01 -3.95
CA VAL A 273 -5.82 12.08 -4.79
C VAL A 273 -7.32 12.24 -4.56
N ASN A 274 -7.77 12.37 -3.31
CA ASN A 274 -9.20 12.62 -3.01
C ASN A 274 -9.69 13.95 -3.59
N TYR A 275 -8.89 15.02 -3.52
CA TYR A 275 -9.19 16.27 -4.20
C TYR A 275 -9.28 16.07 -5.73
N GLY A 276 -8.34 15.38 -6.32
CA GLY A 276 -8.32 15.03 -7.74
C GLY A 276 -9.54 14.21 -8.15
N LEU A 277 -10.01 13.29 -7.30
CA LEU A 277 -11.25 12.53 -7.50
C LEU A 277 -12.47 13.47 -7.59
N GLN A 278 -12.58 14.48 -6.71
CA GLN A 278 -13.66 15.46 -6.78
C GLN A 278 -13.63 16.23 -8.12
N VAL A 279 -12.45 16.60 -8.59
CA VAL A 279 -12.28 17.26 -9.90
C VAL A 279 -12.70 16.31 -11.02
N MET A 280 -12.23 15.08 -11.02
CA MET A 280 -12.55 14.07 -12.05
C MET A 280 -14.05 13.82 -12.16
N LEU A 281 -14.73 13.57 -11.03
CA LEU A 281 -16.17 13.31 -11.00
C LEU A 281 -16.98 14.53 -11.48
N THR A 282 -16.50 15.76 -11.18
CA THR A 282 -17.13 16.99 -11.66
C THR A 282 -17.00 17.10 -13.18
N MET A 283 -15.80 16.88 -13.73
CA MET A 283 -15.55 16.96 -15.16
C MET A 283 -16.30 15.87 -15.95
N ASP A 284 -16.48 14.70 -15.33
CA ASP A 284 -17.20 13.56 -15.93
C ASP A 284 -18.75 13.68 -15.76
N GLY A 285 -19.24 14.73 -15.11
CA GLY A 285 -20.67 14.94 -14.89
C GLY A 285 -21.29 14.03 -13.82
N GLN A 286 -20.50 13.29 -13.05
CA GLN A 286 -20.95 12.41 -11.96
C GLN A 286 -21.17 13.20 -10.66
N ILE A 287 -22.06 14.19 -10.71
CA ILE A 287 -22.25 15.17 -9.64
C ILE A 287 -22.78 14.53 -8.36
N GLU A 288 -23.70 13.57 -8.46
CA GLU A 288 -24.27 12.88 -7.29
C GLU A 288 -23.21 12.07 -6.55
N GLU A 289 -22.36 11.33 -7.26
CA GLU A 289 -21.26 10.58 -6.67
C GLU A 289 -20.21 11.52 -6.06
N ARG A 290 -19.84 12.61 -6.77
CA ARG A 290 -18.98 13.65 -6.21
C ARG A 290 -19.52 14.16 -4.88
N ASP A 291 -20.78 14.54 -4.81
CA ASP A 291 -21.41 15.09 -3.60
C ASP A 291 -21.46 14.09 -2.46
N LYS A 292 -21.68 12.82 -2.78
CA LYS A 292 -21.63 11.72 -1.81
C LYS A 292 -20.23 11.58 -1.20
N ILE A 293 -19.18 11.53 -2.05
CA ILE A 293 -17.78 11.44 -1.60
C ILE A 293 -17.36 12.69 -0.83
N TYR A 294 -17.78 13.88 -1.29
CA TYR A 294 -17.50 15.13 -0.60
C TYR A 294 -18.14 15.17 0.81
N ARG A 295 -19.41 14.77 0.93
CA ARG A 295 -20.08 14.68 2.26
C ARG A 295 -19.36 13.70 3.18
N PHE A 296 -18.93 12.54 2.66
CA PHE A 296 -18.14 11.60 3.44
C PHE A 296 -16.82 12.23 3.90
N ALA A 297 -16.04 12.80 2.99
CA ALA A 297 -14.75 13.43 3.32
C ALA A 297 -14.88 14.55 4.36
N LYS A 298 -15.98 15.31 4.33
CA LYS A 298 -16.27 16.34 5.35
C LYS A 298 -16.72 15.78 6.70
N SER A 299 -17.14 14.54 6.76
CA SER A 299 -17.65 13.90 7.99
C SER A 299 -16.56 13.24 8.84
N ILE A 300 -15.32 13.18 8.30
CA ILE A 300 -14.18 12.48 8.91
C ILE A 300 -12.98 13.41 9.19
#